data_7d1d753826d86f8da23b42c65d85068a
#
_entry.id   7d1d753826d86f8da23b42c65d85068a
#
_cell.length_a   1.000
_cell.length_b   1.000
_cell.length_c   1.000
_cell.angle_alpha   90.00
_cell.angle_beta   90.00
_cell.angle_gamma   90.00
#
_symmetry.space_group_name_H-M   'P 1'
#
loop_
_entity.id
_entity.type
_entity.pdbx_description
1 polymer ?
#
loop_
_entity_poly.entity_id
_entity_poly.type
_entity_poly.pdbx_seq_one_letter_code
_entity_poly.pdbx_strand_id
1 'polypeptide(L)'
;MGNPGESSRVQAVVDWFGPVNFLTMDDQYAMLGVKGMAHNTADSPESEVIGKHIIHAAAEVKAFNPETYITKDDPPILIQHGSKDPLIPYLQSIVFADALYKVLGKEKVSFELLEGEGHGGPQFDDPKNLEKVFAFLDKHLKN
;
A
#
# COMPACT_ATOMS: atom_id res chain seq x y z
N MET A 1 7.03 24.41 0.70
CA MET A 1 7.82 23.83 1.80
C MET A 1 8.77 22.81 1.20
N GLY A 2 9.98 22.71 1.68
CA GLY A 2 11.04 21.81 1.20
C GLY A 2 12.27 22.59 0.71
N ASN A 3 13.35 21.85 0.46
CA ASN A 3 14.59 22.38 -0.11
C ASN A 3 14.54 22.24 -1.64
N PRO A 4 14.25 23.29 -2.43
CA PRO A 4 14.03 23.16 -3.87
C PRO A 4 15.25 22.72 -4.67
N GLY A 5 16.44 22.64 -4.04
CA GLY A 5 17.66 22.11 -4.64
C GLY A 5 17.95 20.63 -4.34
N GLU A 6 17.17 20.02 -3.46
CA GLU A 6 17.39 18.62 -3.03
C GLU A 6 16.37 17.65 -3.65
N SER A 7 16.84 16.48 -4.04
CA SER A 7 15.98 15.42 -4.56
C SER A 7 15.22 14.75 -3.41
N SER A 8 13.89 14.62 -3.55
CA SER A 8 13.06 13.81 -2.67
C SER A 8 12.93 12.34 -3.15
N ARG A 9 13.69 11.95 -4.17
CA ARG A 9 13.63 10.61 -4.75
C ARG A 9 14.14 9.57 -3.75
N VAL A 10 13.36 8.49 -3.54
CA VAL A 10 13.74 7.31 -2.78
C VAL A 10 14.25 6.21 -3.73
N GLN A 11 15.10 5.32 -3.24
CA GLN A 11 15.77 4.30 -4.03
C GLN A 11 15.13 2.91 -3.89
N ALA A 12 14.39 2.66 -2.82
CA ALA A 12 13.60 1.47 -2.57
C ALA A 12 12.43 1.81 -1.65
N VAL A 13 11.34 1.04 -1.72
CA VAL A 13 10.15 1.21 -0.87
C VAL A 13 9.81 -0.12 -0.22
N VAL A 14 9.48 -0.09 1.06
CA VAL A 14 8.79 -1.17 1.77
C VAL A 14 7.43 -0.64 2.19
N ASP A 15 6.39 -1.26 1.69
CA ASP A 15 5.00 -0.92 2.01
C ASP A 15 4.40 -2.03 2.87
N TRP A 16 4.02 -1.70 4.08
CA TRP A 16 3.29 -2.58 4.98
C TRP A 16 1.84 -2.13 5.10
N PHE A 17 0.94 -2.93 4.56
CA PHE A 17 -0.51 -2.77 4.67
C PHE A 17 -1.06 -1.37 4.32
N GLY A 18 -0.44 -0.66 3.38
CA GLY A 18 -0.86 0.68 2.98
C GLY A 18 -2.22 0.71 2.27
N PRO A 19 -3.10 1.68 2.58
CA PRO A 19 -4.29 1.94 1.78
C PRO A 19 -3.89 2.59 0.45
N VAL A 20 -4.52 2.18 -0.63
CA VAL A 20 -4.19 2.63 -2.00
C VAL A 20 -5.36 3.39 -2.63
N ASN A 21 -6.48 2.72 -2.83
CA ASN A 21 -7.69 3.31 -3.41
C ASN A 21 -8.82 3.35 -2.37
N PHE A 22 -9.01 4.50 -1.76
CA PHE A 22 -9.97 4.68 -0.67
C PHE A 22 -11.41 4.30 -1.02
N LEU A 23 -11.82 4.49 -2.29
CA LEU A 23 -13.20 4.21 -2.72
C LEU A 23 -13.52 2.72 -2.88
N THR A 24 -12.53 1.83 -2.86
CA THR A 24 -12.75 0.41 -3.13
C THR A 24 -12.68 -0.47 -1.88
N MET A 25 -12.32 0.07 -0.71
CA MET A 25 -12.03 -0.73 0.47
C MET A 25 -13.26 -1.45 1.03
N ASP A 26 -14.41 -0.78 1.15
CA ASP A 26 -15.63 -1.42 1.65
C ASP A 26 -16.14 -2.52 0.69
N ASP A 27 -16.08 -2.27 -0.62
CA ASP A 27 -16.42 -3.28 -1.62
C ASP A 27 -15.47 -4.49 -1.57
N GLN A 28 -14.19 -4.24 -1.34
CA GLN A 28 -13.19 -5.31 -1.21
C GLN A 28 -13.44 -6.17 0.05
N TYR A 29 -13.83 -5.59 1.17
CA TYR A 29 -14.26 -6.37 2.34
C TYR A 29 -15.51 -7.21 2.04
N ALA A 30 -16.47 -6.63 1.32
CA ALA A 30 -17.66 -7.37 0.89
C ALA A 30 -17.30 -8.55 -0.05
N MET A 31 -16.37 -8.34 -0.99
CA MET A 31 -15.88 -9.40 -1.89
C MET A 31 -15.16 -10.52 -1.13
N LEU A 32 -14.43 -10.19 -0.09
CA LEU A 32 -13.74 -11.16 0.78
C LEU A 32 -14.70 -11.90 1.71
N GLY A 33 -15.94 -11.43 1.87
CA GLY A 33 -16.91 -12.00 2.81
C GLY A 33 -16.51 -11.79 4.28
N VAL A 34 -15.69 -10.80 4.57
CA VAL A 34 -15.22 -10.46 5.92
C VAL A 34 -15.70 -9.07 6.34
N LYS A 35 -15.77 -8.86 7.64
CA LYS A 35 -16.11 -7.56 8.20
C LYS A 35 -14.82 -6.83 8.59
N GLY A 36 -14.60 -5.68 7.99
CA GLY A 36 -13.53 -4.75 8.35
C GLY A 36 -14.06 -3.40 8.83
N MET A 37 -13.16 -2.42 8.94
CA MET A 37 -13.52 -1.04 9.21
C MET A 37 -14.33 -0.47 8.04
N ALA A 38 -15.32 0.38 8.35
CA ALA A 38 -16.07 1.09 7.33
C ALA A 38 -15.30 2.35 6.89
N HIS A 39 -15.06 2.48 5.58
CA HIS A 39 -14.31 3.57 4.99
C HIS A 39 -15.21 4.60 4.29
N ASN A 40 -16.34 4.16 3.74
CA ASN A 40 -17.32 5.01 3.05
C ASN A 40 -18.22 5.76 4.03
N THR A 41 -17.62 6.41 5.04
CA THR A 41 -18.33 7.22 6.03
C THR A 41 -17.73 8.63 6.08
N ALA A 42 -18.53 9.61 6.52
CA ALA A 42 -18.08 10.99 6.55
C ALA A 42 -17.00 11.27 7.63
N ASP A 43 -16.90 10.39 8.62
CA ASP A 43 -15.97 10.40 9.75
C ASP A 43 -14.86 9.35 9.62
N SER A 44 -14.70 8.72 8.45
CA SER A 44 -13.58 7.82 8.20
C SER A 44 -12.26 8.59 8.15
N PRO A 45 -11.12 7.94 8.48
CA PRO A 45 -9.80 8.55 8.35
C PRO A 45 -9.53 9.10 6.95
N GLU A 46 -10.00 8.41 5.93
CA GLU A 46 -9.86 8.83 4.53
C GLU A 46 -10.67 10.08 4.22
N SER A 47 -11.90 10.18 4.74
CA SER A 47 -12.74 11.37 4.61
C SER A 47 -12.13 12.56 5.34
N GLU A 48 -11.53 12.35 6.51
CA GLU A 48 -10.82 13.39 7.26
C GLU A 48 -9.58 13.88 6.49
N VAL A 49 -8.77 12.99 5.93
CA VAL A 49 -7.59 13.33 5.12
C VAL A 49 -7.97 14.12 3.86
N ILE A 50 -9.05 13.72 3.19
CA ILE A 50 -9.56 14.42 2.00
C ILE A 50 -10.23 15.75 2.37
N GLY A 51 -10.71 15.89 3.62
CA GLY A 51 -11.45 17.07 4.10
C GLY A 51 -12.93 17.07 3.73
N LYS A 52 -13.44 15.96 3.21
CA LYS A 52 -14.87 15.72 2.90
C LYS A 52 -15.14 14.23 2.71
N HIS A 53 -16.41 13.85 2.80
CA HIS A 53 -16.84 12.46 2.60
C HIS A 53 -16.35 11.91 1.25
N ILE A 54 -15.57 10.82 1.28
CA ILE A 54 -14.86 10.31 0.11
C ILE A 54 -15.76 9.91 -1.06
N ILE A 55 -17.00 9.43 -0.79
CA ILE A 55 -17.96 9.08 -1.85
C ILE A 55 -18.39 10.29 -2.71
N HIS A 56 -18.17 11.50 -2.21
CA HIS A 56 -18.44 12.76 -2.93
C HIS A 56 -17.15 13.45 -3.38
N ALA A 57 -16.01 12.76 -3.29
CA ALA A 57 -14.67 13.32 -3.49
C ALA A 57 -13.83 12.50 -4.49
N ALA A 58 -14.44 11.91 -5.51
CA ALA A 58 -13.77 10.98 -6.41
C ALA A 58 -12.53 11.56 -7.11
N ALA A 59 -12.55 12.86 -7.45
CA ALA A 59 -11.41 13.53 -8.07
C ALA A 59 -10.24 13.69 -7.11
N GLU A 60 -10.53 14.06 -5.86
CA GLU A 60 -9.55 14.22 -4.80
C GLU A 60 -8.98 12.87 -4.39
N VAL A 61 -9.84 11.85 -4.20
CA VAL A 61 -9.38 10.48 -3.92
C VAL A 61 -8.46 9.98 -5.03
N LYS A 62 -8.78 10.22 -6.30
CA LYS A 62 -7.91 9.87 -7.43
C LYS A 62 -6.54 10.56 -7.32
N ALA A 63 -6.50 11.82 -6.86
CA ALA A 63 -5.24 12.54 -6.69
C ALA A 63 -4.39 12.00 -5.52
N PHE A 64 -5.00 11.32 -4.54
CA PHE A 64 -4.29 10.64 -3.46
C PHE A 64 -3.93 9.19 -3.81
N ASN A 65 -4.57 8.58 -4.81
CA ASN A 65 -4.33 7.19 -5.19
C ASN A 65 -2.97 7.03 -5.89
N PRO A 66 -1.99 6.31 -5.29
CA PRO A 66 -0.65 6.10 -5.86
C PRO A 66 -0.68 5.37 -7.20
N GLU A 67 -1.68 4.53 -7.50
CA GLU A 67 -1.82 3.88 -8.81
C GLU A 67 -1.84 4.88 -9.96
N THR A 68 -2.36 6.11 -9.71
CA THR A 68 -2.45 7.18 -10.71
C THR A 68 -1.08 7.66 -11.19
N TYR A 69 -0.04 7.46 -10.38
CA TYR A 69 1.29 8.02 -10.59
C TYR A 69 2.36 6.99 -10.96
N ILE A 70 2.00 5.72 -11.10
CA ILE A 70 2.96 4.65 -11.43
C ILE A 70 3.67 4.96 -12.75
N THR A 71 4.99 4.98 -12.73
CA THR A 71 5.85 5.20 -13.89
C THR A 71 6.98 4.18 -13.94
N LYS A 72 7.65 4.04 -15.10
CA LYS A 72 8.81 3.14 -15.25
C LYS A 72 10.02 3.55 -14.41
N ASP A 73 10.04 4.81 -13.96
CA ASP A 73 11.12 5.38 -13.16
C ASP A 73 10.93 5.15 -11.66
N ASP A 74 9.81 4.54 -11.25
CA ASP A 74 9.56 4.25 -9.85
C ASP A 74 10.60 3.26 -9.29
N PRO A 75 10.96 3.41 -8.00
CA PRO A 75 11.92 2.52 -7.35
C PRO A 75 11.36 1.11 -7.19
N PRO A 76 12.24 0.13 -6.92
CA PRO A 76 11.80 -1.19 -6.46
C PRO A 76 10.95 -1.10 -5.20
N ILE A 77 9.91 -1.95 -5.13
CA ILE A 77 8.97 -1.97 -4.01
C ILE A 77 8.74 -3.39 -3.49
N LEU A 78 8.81 -3.55 -2.17
CA LEU A 78 8.33 -4.73 -1.44
C LEU A 78 7.03 -4.35 -0.75
N ILE A 79 5.96 -5.11 -1.03
CA ILE A 79 4.65 -4.93 -0.41
C ILE A 79 4.35 -6.15 0.45
N GLN A 80 3.99 -5.95 1.72
CA GLN A 80 3.55 -7.01 2.62
C GLN A 80 2.23 -6.62 3.27
N HIS A 81 1.29 -7.58 3.36
CA HIS A 81 -0.03 -7.35 3.95
C HIS A 81 -0.50 -8.55 4.76
N GLY A 82 -1.18 -8.33 5.87
CA GLY A 82 -1.79 -9.40 6.66
C GLY A 82 -3.11 -9.90 6.05
N SER A 83 -3.28 -11.22 5.93
CA SER A 83 -4.48 -11.79 5.28
C SER A 83 -5.76 -11.61 6.11
N LYS A 84 -5.64 -11.23 7.38
CA LYS A 84 -6.76 -10.95 8.31
C LYS A 84 -6.79 -9.50 8.79
N ASP A 85 -6.25 -8.58 8.00
CA ASP A 85 -6.25 -7.17 8.34
C ASP A 85 -7.69 -6.62 8.42
N PRO A 86 -8.12 -6.14 9.62
CA PRO A 86 -9.47 -5.61 9.80
C PRO A 86 -9.59 -4.11 9.48
N LEU A 87 -8.46 -3.43 9.26
CA LEU A 87 -8.40 -1.99 8.99
C LEU A 87 -8.28 -1.68 7.51
N ILE A 88 -7.43 -2.41 6.79
CA ILE A 88 -7.22 -2.24 5.34
C ILE A 88 -7.36 -3.60 4.67
N PRO A 89 -8.26 -3.77 3.70
CA PRO A 89 -8.41 -5.05 3.00
C PRO A 89 -7.16 -5.36 2.16
N TYR A 90 -6.61 -6.55 2.32
CA TYR A 90 -5.37 -6.94 1.62
C TYR A 90 -5.49 -6.91 0.09
N LEU A 91 -6.70 -6.87 -0.46
CA LEU A 91 -6.94 -6.64 -1.88
C LEU A 91 -6.40 -5.29 -2.37
N GLN A 92 -6.26 -4.29 -1.50
CA GLN A 92 -5.58 -3.03 -1.82
C GLN A 92 -4.15 -3.31 -2.32
N SER A 93 -3.39 -4.08 -1.54
CA SER A 93 -2.01 -4.44 -1.88
C SER A 93 -1.91 -5.35 -3.10
N ILE A 94 -2.84 -6.31 -3.27
CA ILE A 94 -2.86 -7.20 -4.46
C ILE A 94 -3.07 -6.39 -5.73
N VAL A 95 -4.08 -5.51 -5.74
CA VAL A 95 -4.39 -4.68 -6.92
C VAL A 95 -3.25 -3.73 -7.23
N PHE A 96 -2.67 -3.11 -6.21
CA PHE A 96 -1.52 -2.21 -6.37
C PHE A 96 -0.29 -2.94 -6.90
N ALA A 97 0.04 -4.11 -6.34
CA ALA A 97 1.14 -4.93 -6.82
C ALA A 97 0.96 -5.33 -8.30
N ASP A 98 -0.27 -5.72 -8.71
CA ASP A 98 -0.56 -6.04 -10.11
C ASP A 98 -0.39 -4.82 -11.04
N ALA A 99 -0.84 -3.65 -10.62
CA ALA A 99 -0.63 -2.41 -11.36
C ALA A 99 0.87 -2.07 -11.53
N LEU A 100 1.65 -2.21 -10.44
CA LEU A 100 3.10 -2.02 -10.46
C LEU A 100 3.81 -3.06 -11.34
N TYR A 101 3.43 -4.35 -11.28
CA TYR A 101 4.01 -5.40 -12.13
C TYR A 101 3.86 -5.10 -13.62
N LYS A 102 2.71 -4.55 -14.04
CA LYS A 102 2.44 -4.21 -15.44
C LYS A 102 3.37 -3.11 -15.97
N VAL A 103 3.81 -2.21 -15.11
CA VAL A 103 4.64 -1.05 -15.48
C VAL A 103 6.13 -1.29 -15.23
N LEU A 104 6.47 -1.82 -14.04
CA LEU A 104 7.84 -1.97 -13.56
C LEU A 104 8.46 -3.33 -13.90
N GLY A 105 7.63 -4.35 -14.10
CA GLY A 105 8.06 -5.74 -14.22
C GLY A 105 8.35 -6.42 -12.87
N LYS A 106 8.46 -7.75 -12.92
CA LYS A 106 8.60 -8.59 -11.72
C LYS A 106 9.92 -8.42 -10.97
N GLU A 107 10.94 -7.90 -11.63
CA GLU A 107 12.26 -7.69 -11.00
C GLU A 107 12.27 -6.56 -9.98
N LYS A 108 11.35 -5.60 -10.12
CA LYS A 108 11.25 -4.43 -9.25
C LYS A 108 10.14 -4.55 -8.19
N VAL A 109 9.23 -5.49 -8.32
CA VAL A 109 8.05 -5.59 -7.45
C VAL A 109 8.04 -6.94 -6.76
N SER A 110 7.90 -6.93 -5.44
CA SER A 110 7.69 -8.12 -4.62
C SER A 110 6.43 -7.93 -3.79
N PHE A 111 5.56 -8.93 -3.77
CA PHE A 111 4.37 -8.94 -2.92
C PHE A 111 4.35 -10.22 -2.08
N GLU A 112 4.06 -10.09 -0.79
CA GLU A 112 3.90 -11.21 0.13
C GLU A 112 2.67 -11.00 1.02
N LEU A 113 1.77 -11.98 1.03
CA LEU A 113 0.66 -12.03 1.97
C LEU A 113 1.10 -12.79 3.22
N LEU A 114 1.07 -12.13 4.37
CA LEU A 114 1.39 -12.74 5.66
C LEU A 114 0.13 -13.41 6.20
N GLU A 115 0.09 -14.74 6.07
CA GLU A 115 -1.10 -15.52 6.35
C GLU A 115 -1.46 -15.51 7.83
N GLY A 116 -2.71 -15.18 8.13
CA GLY A 116 -3.24 -15.11 9.49
C GLY A 116 -2.97 -13.79 10.22
N GLU A 117 -2.13 -12.91 9.68
CA GLU A 117 -1.80 -11.63 10.29
C GLU A 117 -2.87 -10.56 10.08
N GLY A 118 -2.96 -9.65 11.05
CA GLY A 118 -3.78 -8.45 11.01
C GLY A 118 -3.01 -7.24 10.47
N HIS A 119 -3.41 -6.07 10.95
CA HIS A 119 -2.74 -4.79 10.66
C HIS A 119 -1.55 -4.63 11.61
N GLY A 120 -0.35 -5.01 11.17
CA GLY A 120 0.87 -4.93 11.99
C GLY A 120 1.01 -6.04 13.03
N GLY A 121 0.63 -7.27 12.71
CA GLY A 121 0.80 -8.41 13.62
C GLY A 121 2.26 -8.87 13.77
N PRO A 122 2.54 -9.82 14.70
CA PRO A 122 3.91 -10.20 15.09
C PRO A 122 4.77 -10.77 13.96
N GLN A 123 4.18 -11.29 12.87
CA GLN A 123 4.98 -11.75 11.73
C GLN A 123 5.71 -10.60 11.00
N PHE A 124 5.21 -9.36 11.07
CA PHE A 124 5.91 -8.20 10.49
C PHE A 124 7.27 -7.97 11.16
N ASP A 125 7.32 -8.16 12.50
CA ASP A 125 8.53 -7.96 13.31
C ASP A 125 9.33 -9.26 13.54
N ASP A 126 8.87 -10.39 12.99
CA ASP A 126 9.58 -11.66 13.09
C ASP A 126 10.97 -11.55 12.42
N PRO A 127 12.05 -12.03 13.08
CA PRO A 127 13.40 -11.96 12.52
C PRO A 127 13.53 -12.48 11.10
N LYS A 128 12.82 -13.56 10.73
CA LYS A 128 12.85 -14.09 9.37
C LYS A 128 12.19 -13.16 8.35
N ASN A 129 11.13 -12.44 8.76
CA ASN A 129 10.52 -11.44 7.90
C ASN A 129 11.44 -10.22 7.75
N LEU A 130 12.04 -9.76 8.85
CA LEU A 130 13.00 -8.65 8.80
C LEU A 130 14.24 -8.99 7.97
N GLU A 131 14.73 -10.23 8.01
CA GLU A 131 15.80 -10.69 7.12
C GLU A 131 15.41 -10.53 5.64
N LYS A 132 14.17 -10.86 5.25
CA LYS A 132 13.68 -10.65 3.87
C LYS A 132 13.64 -9.17 3.51
N VAL A 133 13.10 -8.33 4.42
CA VAL A 133 13.04 -6.87 4.23
C VAL A 133 14.44 -6.29 4.06
N PHE A 134 15.38 -6.66 4.93
CA PHE A 134 16.77 -6.19 4.82
C PHE A 134 17.46 -6.72 3.56
N ALA A 135 17.24 -7.98 3.19
CA ALA A 135 17.78 -8.53 1.93
C ALA A 135 17.25 -7.77 0.71
N PHE A 136 15.96 -7.41 0.70
CA PHE A 136 15.38 -6.57 -0.35
C PHE A 136 16.04 -5.19 -0.39
N LEU A 137 16.17 -4.52 0.75
CA LEU A 137 16.81 -3.20 0.84
C LEU A 137 18.29 -3.28 0.42
N ASP A 138 19.03 -4.26 0.91
CA ASP A 138 20.44 -4.47 0.58
C ASP A 138 20.66 -4.68 -0.93
N LYS A 139 19.80 -5.48 -1.55
CA LYS A 139 19.84 -5.72 -3.01
C LYS A 139 19.72 -4.44 -3.82
N HIS A 140 18.98 -3.45 -3.33
CA HIS A 140 18.66 -2.24 -4.10
C HIS A 140 19.40 -0.98 -3.64
N LEU A 141 20.00 -0.98 -2.44
CA LEU A 141 20.69 0.16 -1.87
C LEU A 141 22.22 -0.01 -1.81
N LYS A 142 22.71 -1.25 -1.75
CA LYS A 142 24.15 -1.58 -1.69
C LYS A 142 24.63 -1.98 -3.09
N ASN A 143 24.93 -1.02 -3.93
CA ASN A 143 25.64 -1.21 -5.21
C ASN A 143 27.06 -0.68 -5.11
#